data_d761cf202f9fb00e1398a62e0f67843b
#
_entry.id   d761cf202f9fb00e1398a62e0f67843b
#
_cell.length_a   1.000
_cell.length_b   1.000
_cell.length_c   1.000
_cell.angle_alpha   90.00
_cell.angle_beta   90.00
_cell.angle_gamma   90.00
#
_symmetry.space_group_name_H-M   'P 1'
#
loop_
_entity.id
_entity.type
_entity.pdbx_description
1 polymer ?
#
loop_
_entity_poly.entity_id
_entity_poly.type
_entity_poly.pdbx_seq_one_letter_code
_entity_poly.pdbx_strand_id
1 'polypeptide(L)'
;MATPLLLAAALAASLSAQPGESWLFRIANGQPIAARLVAPNATPARGEIRLSVKRMLGTTVTMLNNSPQTYTYRATLVGADGKTIVAKSCVLPAHNRLAMESWPQVAVAVRVDSFKPTRETNCR
;
A
#
# COMPACT_ATOMS: atom_id res chain seq x y z
N MET A 1 -13.16 -9.22 30.37
CA MET A 1 -14.26 -8.64 29.67
C MET A 1 -13.93 -7.88 28.44
N ALA A 2 -12.82 -7.21 28.36
CA ALA A 2 -12.45 -6.43 27.19
C ALA A 2 -11.55 -7.16 26.21
N THR A 3 -11.20 -8.38 26.48
CA THR A 3 -10.16 -9.11 25.77
C THR A 3 -10.43 -9.34 24.29
N PRO A 4 -11.67 -9.64 23.84
CA PRO A 4 -11.91 -9.90 22.41
C PRO A 4 -11.62 -8.71 21.51
N LEU A 5 -11.73 -7.49 22.02
CA LEU A 5 -11.46 -6.30 21.22
C LEU A 5 -10.00 -6.19 20.83
N LEU A 6 -9.10 -6.64 21.69
CA LEU A 6 -7.68 -6.60 21.39
C LEU A 6 -7.32 -7.53 20.24
N LEU A 7 -7.95 -8.69 20.17
CA LEU A 7 -7.71 -9.63 19.10
C LEU A 7 -8.20 -9.08 17.76
N ALA A 8 -9.36 -8.44 17.74
CA ALA A 8 -9.88 -7.85 16.51
C ALA A 8 -8.94 -6.78 15.96
N ALA A 9 -8.41 -5.92 16.85
CA ALA A 9 -7.50 -4.87 16.43
C ALA A 9 -6.19 -5.45 15.86
N ALA A 10 -5.72 -6.55 16.42
CA ALA A 10 -4.48 -7.17 15.97
C ALA A 10 -4.58 -7.79 14.58
N LEU A 11 -5.80 -8.07 14.10
CA LEU A 11 -6.00 -8.68 12.80
C LEU A 11 -6.14 -7.67 11.65
N ALA A 12 -6.26 -6.39 11.95
CA ALA A 12 -6.39 -5.36 10.93
C ALA A 12 -4.99 -5.01 10.39
N ALA A 13 -4.50 -5.83 9.47
CA ALA A 13 -3.10 -5.82 9.08
C ALA A 13 -2.86 -5.37 7.64
N SER A 14 -3.87 -4.85 6.95
CA SER A 14 -3.73 -4.39 5.57
C SER A 14 -4.38 -3.04 5.40
N LEU A 15 -3.96 -2.32 4.36
CA LEU A 15 -4.57 -1.06 3.96
C LEU A 15 -5.26 -1.27 2.61
N SER A 16 -6.54 -0.93 2.54
CA SER A 16 -7.33 -1.02 1.32
C SER A 16 -7.64 0.38 0.82
N ALA A 17 -7.24 0.68 -0.40
CA ALA A 17 -7.46 1.98 -1.04
C ALA A 17 -8.29 1.82 -2.30
N GLN A 18 -9.25 2.72 -2.50
CA GLN A 18 -10.09 2.74 -3.68
C GLN A 18 -9.53 3.70 -4.74
N PRO A 19 -9.89 3.51 -6.01
CA PRO A 19 -9.50 4.48 -7.04
C PRO A 19 -9.94 5.89 -6.67
N GLY A 20 -9.02 6.84 -6.83
CA GLY A 20 -9.24 8.24 -6.45
C GLY A 20 -8.82 8.57 -5.03
N GLU A 21 -8.45 7.58 -4.25
CA GLU A 21 -8.01 7.81 -2.87
C GLU A 21 -6.49 7.90 -2.76
N SER A 22 -6.04 8.69 -1.79
CA SER A 22 -4.65 8.75 -1.36
C SER A 22 -4.58 8.61 0.14
N TRP A 23 -3.63 7.81 0.60
CA TRP A 23 -3.47 7.48 2.00
C TRP A 23 -2.03 7.72 2.43
N LEU A 24 -1.85 8.20 3.67
CA LEU A 24 -0.54 8.19 4.34
C LEU A 24 -0.57 7.14 5.42
N PHE A 25 0.52 6.41 5.58
CA PHE A 25 0.62 5.37 6.60
C PHE A 25 2.08 5.14 6.97
N ARG A 26 2.28 4.43 8.08
CA ARG A 26 3.59 3.97 8.55
C ARG A 26 3.61 2.46 8.53
N ILE A 27 4.78 1.88 8.63
CA ILE A 27 4.96 0.43 8.71
C ILE A 27 5.40 0.05 10.11
N ALA A 28 4.72 -0.93 10.70
CA ALA A 28 5.14 -1.57 11.94
C ALA A 28 4.94 -3.07 11.81
N ASN A 29 5.97 -3.84 12.09
CA ASN A 29 5.93 -5.31 11.97
C ASN A 29 5.46 -5.75 10.59
N GLY A 30 5.90 -5.05 9.55
CA GLY A 30 5.54 -5.38 8.18
C GLY A 30 4.14 -4.98 7.74
N GLN A 31 3.38 -4.28 8.58
CA GLN A 31 2.00 -3.95 8.26
C GLN A 31 1.76 -2.45 8.30
N PRO A 32 0.84 -1.94 7.44
CA PRO A 32 0.45 -0.54 7.51
C PRO A 32 -0.22 -0.22 8.85
N ILE A 33 0.20 0.88 9.45
CA ILE A 33 -0.42 1.41 10.67
C ILE A 33 -0.64 2.90 10.51
N ALA A 34 -1.48 3.46 11.38
CA ALA A 34 -1.76 4.90 11.45
C ALA A 34 -2.18 5.46 10.09
N ALA A 35 -2.94 4.70 9.34
CA ALA A 35 -3.39 5.11 8.01
C ALA A 35 -4.43 6.21 8.09
N ARG A 36 -4.29 7.23 7.22
CA ARG A 36 -5.27 8.30 7.10
C ARG A 36 -5.46 8.72 5.66
N LEU A 37 -6.69 9.02 5.31
CA LEU A 37 -7.05 9.50 3.98
C LEU A 37 -6.56 10.95 3.83
N VAL A 38 -5.96 11.27 2.70
CA VAL A 38 -5.35 12.59 2.47
C VAL A 38 -5.60 13.05 1.04
N ALA A 39 -5.25 14.29 0.75
CA ALA A 39 -5.27 14.82 -0.61
C ALA A 39 -4.17 14.14 -1.45
N PRO A 40 -4.36 14.06 -2.79
CA PRO A 40 -3.41 13.35 -3.65
C PRO A 40 -1.98 13.90 -3.61
N ASN A 41 -1.82 15.17 -3.29
CA ASN A 41 -0.51 15.82 -3.25
C ASN A 41 0.06 15.94 -1.84
N ALA A 42 -0.54 15.26 -0.85
CA ALA A 42 -0.04 15.32 0.51
C ALA A 42 1.38 14.78 0.58
N THR A 43 2.25 15.51 1.26
CA THR A 43 3.63 15.12 1.43
C THR A 43 3.76 14.17 2.61
N PRO A 44 4.32 12.97 2.43
CA PRO A 44 4.54 12.08 3.56
C PRO A 44 5.60 12.67 4.49
N ALA A 45 5.32 12.62 5.79
CA ALA A 45 6.30 12.97 6.81
C ALA A 45 7.39 11.90 6.84
N ARG A 46 8.48 12.21 7.53
CA ARG A 46 9.58 11.27 7.68
C ARG A 46 9.06 9.95 8.26
N GLY A 47 9.35 8.84 7.58
CA GLY A 47 8.89 7.52 7.98
C GLY A 47 7.51 7.16 7.46
N GLU A 48 6.85 8.04 6.71
CA GLU A 48 5.54 7.76 6.12
C GLU A 48 5.65 7.37 4.66
N ILE A 49 4.65 6.65 4.21
CA ILE A 49 4.46 6.26 2.81
C ILE A 49 3.13 6.83 2.35
N ARG A 50 3.11 7.42 1.14
CA ARG A 50 1.86 7.81 0.49
C ARG A 50 1.52 6.77 -0.57
N LEU A 51 0.27 6.30 -0.53
CA LEU A 51 -0.30 5.39 -1.54
C LEU A 51 -1.43 6.11 -2.24
N SER A 52 -1.40 6.14 -3.57
CA SER A 52 -2.50 6.67 -4.38
C SER A 52 -2.92 5.63 -5.40
N VAL A 53 -4.22 5.47 -5.58
CA VAL A 53 -4.79 4.52 -6.54
C VAL A 53 -5.58 5.29 -7.58
N LYS A 54 -5.33 4.98 -8.85
CA LYS A 54 -6.05 5.60 -9.96
C LYS A 54 -6.56 4.54 -10.92
N ARG A 55 -7.71 4.80 -11.50
CA ARG A 55 -8.23 3.98 -12.60
C ARG A 55 -7.68 4.54 -13.90
N MET A 56 -6.58 3.98 -14.34
CA MET A 56 -5.84 4.43 -15.50
C MET A 56 -5.22 3.23 -16.17
N LEU A 57 -5.66 2.91 -17.40
CA LEU A 57 -5.25 1.72 -18.14
C LEU A 57 -5.41 0.44 -17.31
N GLY A 58 -6.57 0.31 -16.66
CA GLY A 58 -6.80 -0.70 -15.65
C GLY A 58 -6.68 -0.09 -14.26
N THR A 59 -5.69 -0.48 -13.49
CA THR A 59 -5.45 0.04 -12.15
C THR A 59 -4.00 0.48 -12.03
N THR A 60 -3.77 1.71 -11.58
CA THR A 60 -2.43 2.24 -11.36
C THR A 60 -2.28 2.65 -9.90
N VAL A 61 -1.17 2.24 -9.32
CA VAL A 61 -0.80 2.57 -7.95
C VAL A 61 0.49 3.37 -7.99
N THR A 62 0.51 4.50 -7.28
CA THR A 62 1.75 5.23 -7.06
C THR A 62 2.05 5.24 -5.57
N MET A 63 3.31 5.08 -5.22
CA MET A 63 3.74 5.16 -3.83
C MET A 63 4.96 6.06 -3.71
N LEU A 64 5.00 6.78 -2.60
CA LEU A 64 6.10 7.67 -2.26
C LEU A 64 6.54 7.33 -0.84
N ASN A 65 7.72 6.75 -0.70
CA ASN A 65 8.22 6.24 0.58
C ASN A 65 9.26 7.21 1.15
N ASN A 66 8.84 8.01 2.11
CA ASN A 66 9.73 8.96 2.77
C ASN A 66 10.40 8.31 3.98
N SER A 67 11.17 7.27 3.73
CA SER A 67 11.96 6.60 4.75
C SER A 67 13.28 6.14 4.14
N PRO A 68 14.28 5.84 4.98
CA PRO A 68 15.55 5.30 4.47
C PRO A 68 15.48 3.81 4.12
N GLN A 69 14.33 3.17 4.30
CA GLN A 69 14.19 1.74 4.10
C GLN A 69 13.48 1.43 2.78
N THR A 70 14.08 0.56 1.97
CA THR A 70 13.43 -0.01 0.79
C THR A 70 12.65 -1.25 1.21
N TYR A 71 11.46 -1.44 0.63
CA TYR A 71 10.57 -2.55 0.98
C TYR A 71 10.18 -3.36 -0.25
N THR A 72 9.95 -4.65 -0.04
CA THR A 72 9.03 -5.41 -0.88
C THR A 72 7.67 -5.41 -0.20
N TYR A 73 6.61 -5.60 -0.96
CA TYR A 73 5.25 -5.63 -0.39
C TYR A 73 4.35 -6.50 -1.27
N ARG A 74 3.19 -6.81 -0.74
CA ARG A 74 2.16 -7.54 -1.48
C ARG A 74 1.04 -6.58 -1.84
N ALA A 75 0.66 -6.55 -3.12
CA ALA A 75 -0.50 -5.84 -3.61
C ALA A 75 -1.55 -6.85 -4.03
N THR A 76 -2.78 -6.66 -3.58
CA THR A 76 -3.91 -7.52 -3.94
C THR A 76 -4.96 -6.65 -4.60
N LEU A 77 -5.33 -7.00 -5.83
CA LEU A 77 -6.40 -6.31 -6.55
C LEU A 77 -7.74 -6.96 -6.21
N VAL A 78 -8.70 -6.13 -5.82
CA VAL A 78 -10.05 -6.59 -5.49
C VAL A 78 -10.98 -6.20 -6.62
N GLY A 79 -11.61 -7.17 -7.27
CA GLY A 79 -12.55 -6.93 -8.35
C GLY A 79 -13.94 -6.58 -7.86
N ALA A 80 -14.79 -6.08 -8.76
CA ALA A 80 -16.16 -5.72 -8.43
C ALA A 80 -16.99 -6.92 -7.97
N ASP A 81 -16.61 -8.11 -8.38
CA ASP A 81 -17.26 -9.37 -7.98
C ASP A 81 -16.75 -9.90 -6.64
N GLY A 82 -15.83 -9.19 -6.00
CA GLY A 82 -15.21 -9.61 -4.74
C GLY A 82 -14.04 -10.55 -4.90
N LYS A 83 -13.72 -10.99 -6.10
CA LYS A 83 -12.57 -11.85 -6.34
C LYS A 83 -11.28 -11.07 -6.22
N THR A 84 -10.22 -11.72 -5.76
CA THR A 84 -8.94 -11.08 -5.53
C THR A 84 -7.86 -11.69 -6.39
N ILE A 85 -6.89 -10.86 -6.78
CA ILE A 85 -5.71 -11.28 -7.53
C ILE A 85 -4.50 -10.68 -6.83
N VAL A 86 -3.52 -11.52 -6.47
CA VAL A 86 -2.25 -11.01 -5.98
C VAL A 86 -1.43 -10.53 -7.18
N ALA A 87 -1.15 -9.26 -7.21
CA ALA A 87 -0.46 -8.64 -8.33
C ALA A 87 1.04 -8.63 -8.11
N LYS A 88 1.80 -8.76 -9.20
CA LYS A 88 3.25 -8.59 -9.13
C LYS A 88 3.57 -7.12 -8.90
N SER A 89 4.50 -6.86 -8.00
CA SER A 89 4.95 -5.50 -7.72
C SER A 89 6.47 -5.45 -7.71
N CYS A 90 6.98 -4.26 -8.03
CA CYS A 90 8.40 -3.97 -7.89
C CYS A 90 8.71 -3.58 -6.44
N VAL A 91 9.99 -3.40 -6.14
CA VAL A 91 10.38 -2.88 -4.83
C VAL A 91 9.88 -1.44 -4.68
N LEU A 92 9.59 -1.07 -3.45
CA LEU A 92 9.26 0.29 -3.08
C LEU A 92 10.55 0.98 -2.63
N PRO A 93 11.11 1.88 -3.46
CA PRO A 93 12.41 2.47 -3.15
C PRO A 93 12.34 3.42 -1.98
N ALA A 94 13.47 3.54 -1.27
CA ALA A 94 13.64 4.47 -0.18
C ALA A 94 13.84 5.91 -0.66
N HIS A 95 13.94 6.84 0.27
CA HIS A 95 14.39 8.21 0.06
C HIS A 95 13.48 9.02 -0.85
N ASN A 96 12.17 8.83 -0.66
CA ASN A 96 11.15 9.67 -1.30
C ASN A 96 11.17 9.61 -2.83
N ARG A 97 11.58 8.48 -3.40
CA ARG A 97 11.50 8.25 -4.83
C ARG A 97 10.13 7.67 -5.18
N LEU A 98 9.54 8.17 -6.25
CA LEU A 98 8.23 7.74 -6.68
C LEU A 98 8.30 6.35 -7.32
N ALA A 99 7.42 5.47 -6.90
CA ALA A 99 7.21 4.16 -7.51
C ALA A 99 5.83 4.10 -8.14
N MET A 100 5.75 3.50 -9.32
CA MET A 100 4.48 3.37 -10.03
C MET A 100 4.34 1.94 -10.55
N GLU A 101 3.15 1.37 -10.32
CA GLU A 101 2.78 0.05 -10.82
C GLU A 101 1.45 0.16 -11.54
N SER A 102 1.32 -0.53 -12.68
CA SER A 102 0.07 -0.57 -13.42
C SER A 102 -0.25 -2.00 -13.80
N TRP A 103 -1.54 -2.35 -13.68
CA TRP A 103 -2.05 -3.66 -14.04
C TRP A 103 -3.27 -3.49 -14.93
N PRO A 104 -3.48 -4.37 -15.93
CA PRO A 104 -4.61 -4.22 -16.84
C PRO A 104 -5.96 -4.49 -16.19
N GLN A 105 -5.99 -5.18 -15.07
CA GLN A 105 -7.23 -5.47 -14.37
C GLN A 105 -7.83 -4.20 -13.77
N VAL A 106 -9.16 -4.04 -13.89
CA VAL A 106 -9.89 -2.95 -13.27
C VAL A 106 -10.30 -3.38 -11.87
N ALA A 107 -9.67 -2.79 -10.86
CA ALA A 107 -9.95 -3.10 -9.47
C ALA A 107 -10.84 -2.04 -8.83
N VAL A 108 -11.70 -2.45 -7.91
CA VAL A 108 -12.49 -1.53 -7.08
C VAL A 108 -11.71 -1.12 -5.83
N ALA A 109 -10.67 -1.87 -5.50
CA ALA A 109 -9.77 -1.53 -4.39
C ALA A 109 -8.43 -2.22 -4.59
N VAL A 110 -7.38 -1.64 -4.04
CA VAL A 110 -6.07 -2.27 -3.95
C VAL A 110 -5.73 -2.39 -2.48
N ARG A 111 -5.36 -3.60 -2.07
CA ARG A 111 -4.95 -3.88 -0.71
C ARG A 111 -3.45 -4.07 -0.67
N VAL A 112 -2.77 -3.39 0.24
CA VAL A 112 -1.32 -3.54 0.42
C VAL A 112 -1.02 -4.03 1.82
N ASP A 113 -0.08 -4.97 1.91
CA ASP A 113 0.36 -5.54 3.18
C ASP A 113 1.72 -6.21 3.00
N SER A 114 2.19 -6.87 4.05
CA SER A 114 3.40 -7.71 4.04
C SER A 114 4.63 -6.94 3.56
N PHE A 115 4.85 -5.77 4.12
CA PHE A 115 6.02 -4.96 3.83
C PHE A 115 7.24 -5.59 4.50
N LYS A 116 8.28 -5.85 3.72
CA LYS A 116 9.53 -6.43 4.23
C LYS A 116 10.70 -5.58 3.78
N PRO A 117 11.60 -5.21 4.69
CA PRO A 117 12.82 -4.54 4.30
C PRO A 117 13.62 -5.39 3.31
N THR A 118 14.21 -4.75 2.34
CA THR A 118 15.00 -5.44 1.32
C THR A 118 16.17 -4.58 0.89
N ARG A 119 17.21 -5.23 0.35
CA ARG A 119 18.30 -4.56 -0.35
C ARG A 119 18.19 -4.68 -1.86
N GLU A 120 17.17 -5.36 -2.34
CA GLU A 120 16.93 -5.51 -3.76
C GLU A 120 16.57 -4.16 -4.39
N THR A 121 16.96 -3.99 -5.65
CA THR A 121 16.67 -2.76 -6.40
C THR A 121 15.86 -3.04 -7.67
N ASN A 122 15.64 -4.29 -8.00
CA ASN A 122 14.98 -4.70 -9.23
C ASN A 122 13.57 -5.21 -8.97
N CYS A 123 12.71 -5.10 -9.98
CA CYS A 123 11.39 -5.74 -9.97
C CYS A 123 11.56 -7.26 -10.01
N ARG A 124 10.61 -7.94 -9.44
CA ARG A 124 10.57 -9.40 -9.44
C ARG A 124 9.77 -9.94 -10.61
#